data_590a6ba730a8fe0e3dcbec1f75665d8c
#
_entry.id   590a6ba730a8fe0e3dcbec1f75665d8c
#
_cell.length_a   1.000
_cell.length_b   1.000
_cell.length_c   1.000
_cell.angle_alpha   90.00
_cell.angle_beta   90.00
_cell.angle_gamma   90.00
#
_symmetry.space_group_name_H-M   'P 1'
#
loop_
_entity.id
_entity.type
_entity.pdbx_description
1 polymer ?
#
loop_
_entity_poly.entity_id
_entity_poly.type
_entity_poly.pdbx_seq_one_letter_code
_entity_poly.pdbx_strand_id
1 'polypeptide(L)'
;MKQDAKTIYAQSSDIKSRTYLEYRKDMKQKAIAELEVLPWLREKVKEKDKKATVEKFGGDKFIWFLRKGGITREPDFVIRYSDGKTKFVEFQYAKEELNAYDFKISKIAPRDRTLKKRVPKDDTEILYVIKPTNKFAILYPSWIVRNSKETVAAAWGNAPVFRVPANKFKKVLMTDNSLNKVCDSIDKKIAILEFQHKAIEIEKEKMSYLLQQVVDEKKILKIIPQTLDGFFKVCFILNHLEKIPINANLWLIYLLSFLNTKLNSLELFQLIYSLDFLYLKIELKENELNKLVESLKEIQNQINEFSKPDGSYQSDKTISPLEDTRYSLFSINILEDLIQDVLYYYGNKVNLKPITRIYQNVSDIEKTFEFISK
;
A
#
# COMPACT_ATOMS: atom_id res chain seq x y z
N MET A 1 -16.96 -6.56 16.93
CA MET A 1 -15.99 -7.71 17.05
C MET A 1 -15.00 -7.57 15.92
N LYS A 2 -13.74 -7.32 16.22
CA LYS A 2 -12.67 -7.31 15.20
C LYS A 2 -12.64 -8.67 14.53
N GLN A 3 -12.70 -8.69 13.20
CA GLN A 3 -12.50 -9.95 12.51
C GLN A 3 -11.09 -10.43 12.75
N ASP A 4 -10.94 -11.72 13.02
CA ASP A 4 -9.61 -12.34 13.08
C ASP A 4 -8.92 -12.06 11.74
N ALA A 5 -7.76 -11.45 11.80
CA ALA A 5 -6.88 -11.22 10.67
C ALA A 5 -6.76 -12.42 9.73
N LYS A 6 -6.86 -13.63 10.27
CA LYS A 6 -6.91 -14.88 9.52
C LYS A 6 -8.06 -14.96 8.52
N THR A 7 -9.20 -14.32 8.78
CA THR A 7 -10.39 -14.47 7.92
C THR A 7 -10.28 -13.64 6.65
N ILE A 8 -9.68 -12.44 6.72
CA ILE A 8 -9.52 -11.55 5.55
C ILE A 8 -8.40 -12.04 4.65
N TYR A 9 -7.33 -12.53 5.25
CA TYR A 9 -6.15 -13.05 4.54
C TYR A 9 -6.19 -14.55 4.30
N ALA A 10 -7.16 -15.29 4.85
CA ALA A 10 -7.31 -16.72 4.57
C ALA A 10 -7.49 -17.04 3.07
N GLN A 11 -7.78 -16.01 2.27
CA GLN A 11 -7.82 -16.11 0.81
C GLN A 11 -6.45 -15.87 0.14
N SER A 12 -5.49 -15.31 0.86
CA SER A 12 -4.12 -15.11 0.41
C SER A 12 -3.23 -16.09 1.15
N SER A 13 -2.69 -17.04 0.41
CA SER A 13 -1.77 -18.07 0.93
C SER A 13 -0.46 -17.53 1.52
N ASP A 14 -0.23 -16.21 1.43
CA ASP A 14 1.03 -15.57 1.81
C ASP A 14 1.17 -15.20 3.27
N ILE A 15 0.08 -15.17 4.03
CA ILE A 15 0.03 -14.46 5.32
C ILE A 15 0.14 -15.38 6.51
N LYS A 16 0.13 -16.69 6.29
CA LYS A 16 0.22 -17.66 7.39
C LYS A 16 1.55 -17.63 8.14
N SER A 17 2.59 -17.01 7.56
CA SER A 17 3.94 -16.97 8.14
C SER A 17 4.44 -15.57 8.52
N ARG A 18 3.67 -14.52 8.27
CA ARG A 18 4.06 -13.12 8.52
C ARG A 18 3.03 -12.41 9.38
N THR A 19 3.50 -11.47 10.21
CA THR A 19 2.63 -10.52 10.88
C THR A 19 2.05 -9.52 9.88
N TYR A 20 0.97 -8.83 10.25
CA TYR A 20 0.38 -7.79 9.43
C TYR A 20 1.36 -6.62 9.16
N LEU A 21 2.17 -6.25 10.15
CA LEU A 21 3.17 -5.19 10.00
C LEU A 21 4.28 -5.57 9.02
N GLU A 22 4.77 -6.81 9.08
CA GLU A 22 5.73 -7.34 8.10
C GLU A 22 5.15 -7.34 6.70
N TYR A 23 3.89 -7.75 6.56
CA TYR A 23 3.19 -7.70 5.28
C TYR A 23 3.11 -6.28 4.73
N ARG A 24 2.70 -5.29 5.54
CA ARG A 24 2.66 -3.88 5.12
C ARG A 24 4.04 -3.37 4.68
N LYS A 25 5.09 -3.72 5.43
CA LYS A 25 6.48 -3.36 5.07
C LYS A 25 6.85 -3.93 3.69
N ASP A 26 6.59 -5.22 3.48
CA ASP A 26 6.87 -5.88 2.20
C ASP A 26 6.08 -5.25 1.04
N MET A 27 4.83 -4.85 1.28
CA MET A 27 4.01 -4.20 0.26
C MET A 27 4.53 -2.80 -0.11
N LYS A 28 5.01 -2.02 0.87
CA LYS A 28 5.66 -0.72 0.61
C LYS A 28 6.95 -0.91 -0.22
N GLN A 29 7.77 -1.90 0.11
CA GLN A 29 8.98 -2.21 -0.67
C GLN A 29 8.64 -2.69 -2.09
N LYS A 30 7.61 -3.51 -2.26
CA LYS A 30 7.12 -3.96 -3.57
C LYS A 30 6.64 -2.76 -4.39
N ALA A 31 5.87 -1.86 -3.82
CA ALA A 31 5.38 -0.66 -4.49
C ALA A 31 6.53 0.22 -5.01
N ILE A 32 7.60 0.39 -4.21
CA ILE A 32 8.82 1.10 -4.66
C ILE A 32 9.43 0.38 -5.87
N ALA A 33 9.62 -0.94 -5.78
CA ALA A 33 10.23 -1.70 -6.86
C ALA A 33 9.40 -1.65 -8.16
N GLU A 34 8.08 -1.70 -8.08
CA GLU A 34 7.18 -1.55 -9.22
C GLU A 34 7.28 -0.16 -9.87
N LEU A 35 7.36 0.90 -9.06
CA LEU A 35 7.50 2.26 -9.58
C LEU A 35 8.85 2.47 -10.26
N GLU A 36 9.94 1.94 -9.67
CA GLU A 36 11.28 2.10 -10.23
C GLU A 36 11.51 1.28 -11.52
N VAL A 37 10.89 0.12 -11.65
CA VAL A 37 11.03 -0.70 -12.85
C VAL A 37 10.17 -0.22 -14.02
N LEU A 38 9.10 0.52 -13.75
CA LEU A 38 8.13 0.94 -14.77
C LEU A 38 8.75 1.79 -15.91
N PRO A 39 9.61 2.80 -15.66
CA PRO A 39 10.29 3.54 -16.73
C PRO A 39 11.14 2.63 -17.62
N TRP A 40 11.93 1.73 -17.02
CA TRP A 40 12.73 0.77 -17.76
C TRP A 40 11.87 -0.17 -18.62
N LEU A 41 10.75 -0.67 -18.08
CA LEU A 41 9.83 -1.52 -18.83
C LEU A 41 9.19 -0.76 -20.00
N ARG A 42 8.88 0.52 -19.82
CA ARG A 42 8.38 1.40 -20.89
C ARG A 42 9.38 1.53 -22.03
N GLU A 43 10.66 1.73 -21.72
CA GLU A 43 11.73 1.80 -22.74
C GLU A 43 11.85 0.46 -23.48
N LYS A 44 11.91 -0.66 -22.77
CA LYS A 44 12.00 -2.00 -23.38
C LYS A 44 10.82 -2.35 -24.29
N VAL A 45 9.63 -1.92 -23.93
CA VAL A 45 8.44 -2.11 -24.78
C VAL A 45 8.50 -1.21 -26.02
N LYS A 46 8.93 0.05 -25.87
CA LYS A 46 9.10 0.99 -26.99
C LYS A 46 10.20 0.60 -27.98
N GLU A 47 11.22 -0.15 -27.55
CA GLU A 47 12.21 -0.73 -28.46
C GLU A 47 11.55 -1.68 -29.49
N LYS A 48 10.46 -2.35 -29.11
CA LYS A 48 9.70 -3.29 -29.97
C LYS A 48 8.53 -2.63 -30.69
N ASP A 49 7.86 -1.73 -30.04
CA ASP A 49 6.71 -0.99 -30.59
C ASP A 49 6.70 0.45 -30.02
N LYS A 50 7.15 1.40 -30.86
CA LYS A 50 7.27 2.83 -30.46
C LYS A 50 5.97 3.47 -29.96
N LYS A 51 4.81 2.95 -30.38
CA LYS A 51 3.49 3.46 -29.99
C LYS A 51 2.88 2.71 -28.82
N ALA A 52 3.49 1.64 -28.34
CA ALA A 52 2.98 0.89 -27.21
C ALA A 52 3.02 1.73 -25.93
N THR A 53 2.04 1.52 -25.07
CA THR A 53 1.96 2.12 -23.74
C THR A 53 2.10 1.07 -22.66
N VAL A 54 2.75 1.44 -21.56
CA VAL A 54 2.84 0.61 -20.37
C VAL A 54 2.33 1.42 -19.18
N GLU A 55 1.35 0.87 -18.51
CA GLU A 55 0.69 1.50 -17.36
C GLU A 55 0.67 0.56 -16.15
N LYS A 56 0.66 1.14 -14.95
CA LYS A 56 0.37 0.38 -13.74
C LYS A 56 -1.10 -0.05 -13.79
N PHE A 57 -1.36 -1.34 -13.63
CA PHE A 57 -2.71 -1.91 -13.77
C PHE A 57 -3.26 -2.40 -12.43
N GLY A 58 -2.59 -3.36 -11.81
CA GLY A 58 -2.89 -3.85 -10.49
C GLY A 58 -2.23 -2.99 -9.41
N GLY A 59 -2.62 -3.19 -8.19
CA GLY A 59 -1.95 -2.58 -7.05
C GLY A 59 -2.49 -3.23 -5.79
N ASP A 60 -1.63 -3.97 -5.13
CA ASP A 60 -2.01 -4.67 -3.90
C ASP A 60 -2.50 -3.69 -2.83
N LYS A 61 -2.12 -2.41 -2.93
CA LYS A 61 -2.45 -1.39 -1.95
C LYS A 61 -3.83 -0.75 -2.14
N PHE A 62 -4.26 -0.48 -3.38
CA PHE A 62 -5.46 0.32 -3.64
C PHE A 62 -6.64 -0.46 -4.20
N ILE A 63 -6.41 -1.61 -4.81
CA ILE A 63 -7.47 -2.32 -5.54
C ILE A 63 -8.11 -3.40 -4.68
N TRP A 64 -7.38 -4.01 -3.74
CA TRP A 64 -7.93 -5.09 -2.94
C TRP A 64 -9.09 -4.65 -2.04
N PHE A 65 -9.10 -3.43 -1.55
CA PHE A 65 -10.17 -2.91 -0.74
C PHE A 65 -11.39 -2.39 -1.53
N LEU A 66 -11.25 -2.23 -2.82
CA LEU A 66 -12.38 -1.91 -3.70
C LEU A 66 -13.25 -3.11 -4.05
N ARG A 67 -12.79 -4.33 -3.76
CA ARG A 67 -13.46 -5.57 -4.10
C ARG A 67 -13.83 -6.38 -2.87
N LYS A 68 -15.08 -6.84 -2.78
CA LYS A 68 -15.45 -7.89 -1.82
C LYS A 68 -14.55 -9.10 -2.06
N GLY A 69 -13.71 -9.45 -1.10
CA GLY A 69 -12.93 -10.68 -1.17
C GLY A 69 -11.42 -10.55 -1.18
N GLY A 70 -10.86 -9.38 -0.85
CA GLY A 70 -9.42 -9.26 -0.51
C GLY A 70 -8.51 -8.86 -1.67
N ILE A 71 -7.26 -9.24 -1.57
CA ILE A 71 -6.16 -8.87 -2.47
C ILE A 71 -6.52 -9.15 -3.92
N THR A 72 -6.32 -8.15 -4.79
CA THR A 72 -6.55 -8.31 -6.23
C THR A 72 -5.62 -9.38 -6.81
N ARG A 73 -6.15 -10.13 -7.75
CA ARG A 73 -5.38 -11.06 -8.59
C ARG A 73 -4.91 -10.44 -9.89
N GLU A 74 -5.10 -9.13 -10.02
CA GLU A 74 -4.72 -8.42 -11.24
C GLU A 74 -3.20 -8.31 -11.34
N PRO A 75 -2.65 -8.39 -12.55
CA PRO A 75 -1.23 -8.20 -12.82
C PRO A 75 -0.76 -6.78 -12.47
N ASP A 76 0.52 -6.59 -12.22
CA ASP A 76 1.07 -5.32 -11.78
C ASP A 76 1.05 -4.25 -12.89
N PHE A 77 1.27 -4.66 -14.16
CA PHE A 77 1.27 -3.76 -15.31
C PHE A 77 0.44 -4.28 -16.46
N VAL A 78 0.00 -3.35 -17.32
CA VAL A 78 -0.63 -3.62 -18.61
C VAL A 78 0.16 -2.96 -19.73
N ILE A 79 0.39 -3.71 -20.81
CA ILE A 79 1.02 -3.24 -22.04
C ILE A 79 -0.06 -3.23 -23.14
N ARG A 80 -0.23 -2.07 -23.80
CA ARG A 80 -1.10 -1.94 -24.96
C ARG A 80 -0.24 -1.65 -26.18
N TYR A 81 -0.29 -2.55 -27.15
CA TYR A 81 0.45 -2.45 -28.40
C TYR A 81 -0.33 -1.67 -29.46
N SER A 82 0.39 -1.15 -30.45
CA SER A 82 -0.20 -0.38 -31.56
C SER A 82 -1.13 -1.21 -32.48
N ASP A 83 -0.98 -2.54 -32.47
CA ASP A 83 -1.83 -3.49 -33.20
C ASP A 83 -3.12 -3.85 -32.44
N GLY A 84 -3.40 -3.18 -31.33
CA GLY A 84 -4.57 -3.40 -30.48
C GLY A 84 -4.42 -4.56 -29.48
N LYS A 85 -3.33 -5.31 -29.53
CA LYS A 85 -3.08 -6.37 -28.54
C LYS A 85 -2.80 -5.79 -27.16
N THR A 86 -3.28 -6.49 -26.15
CA THR A 86 -3.00 -6.18 -24.74
C THR A 86 -2.30 -7.36 -24.09
N LYS A 87 -1.23 -7.07 -23.36
CA LYS A 87 -0.55 -8.04 -22.50
C LYS A 87 -0.49 -7.53 -21.07
N PHE A 88 -0.51 -8.46 -20.14
CA PHE A 88 -0.34 -8.19 -18.73
C PHE A 88 1.05 -8.61 -18.27
N VAL A 89 1.58 -7.92 -17.26
CA VAL A 89 2.87 -8.24 -16.66
C VAL A 89 2.74 -8.33 -15.15
N GLU A 90 3.13 -9.46 -14.60
CA GLU A 90 3.34 -9.65 -13.17
C GLU A 90 4.81 -9.43 -12.86
N PHE A 91 5.13 -8.51 -11.95
CA PHE A 91 6.48 -8.18 -11.58
C PHE A 91 6.91 -8.90 -10.31
N GLN A 92 8.09 -9.49 -10.36
CA GLN A 92 8.74 -10.10 -9.23
C GLN A 92 10.22 -9.74 -9.21
N TYR A 93 10.81 -9.60 -8.02
CA TYR A 93 12.25 -9.43 -7.91
C TYR A 93 12.82 -10.25 -6.76
N ALA A 94 14.07 -10.69 -6.93
CA ALA A 94 14.84 -11.36 -5.90
C ALA A 94 15.99 -10.46 -5.43
N LYS A 95 16.19 -10.43 -4.11
CA LYS A 95 17.31 -9.72 -3.47
C LYS A 95 18.64 -10.47 -3.59
N GLU A 96 18.59 -11.76 -3.98
CA GLU A 96 19.71 -12.65 -4.13
C GLU A 96 19.42 -13.72 -5.19
N GLU A 97 20.46 -14.41 -5.68
CA GLU A 97 20.27 -15.60 -6.49
C GLU A 97 19.76 -16.76 -5.62
N LEU A 98 18.71 -17.41 -6.06
CA LEU A 98 18.05 -18.48 -5.35
C LEU A 98 18.41 -19.85 -5.94
N ASN A 99 18.35 -20.89 -5.10
CA ASN A 99 18.50 -22.29 -5.56
C ASN A 99 17.26 -22.80 -6.32
N ALA A 100 16.14 -22.16 -6.12
CA ALA A 100 14.90 -22.39 -6.86
C ALA A 100 14.01 -21.15 -6.81
N TYR A 101 13.14 -20.99 -7.80
CA TYR A 101 12.27 -19.85 -7.97
C TYR A 101 10.82 -20.31 -7.90
N ASP A 102 10.08 -19.76 -6.94
CA ASP A 102 8.70 -20.12 -6.65
C ASP A 102 7.72 -19.14 -7.31
N PHE A 103 6.68 -19.68 -7.94
CA PHE A 103 5.63 -18.92 -8.60
C PHE A 103 4.27 -19.41 -8.11
N LYS A 104 3.41 -18.50 -7.64
CA LYS A 104 2.09 -18.85 -7.14
C LYS A 104 1.25 -19.54 -8.23
N ILE A 105 0.75 -20.72 -7.94
CA ILE A 105 -0.09 -21.48 -8.86
C ILE A 105 -1.32 -20.67 -9.27
N SER A 106 -1.95 -19.93 -8.34
CA SER A 106 -3.13 -19.13 -8.62
C SER A 106 -2.90 -17.99 -9.63
N LYS A 107 -1.66 -17.48 -9.72
CA LYS A 107 -1.28 -16.44 -10.70
C LYS A 107 -0.85 -17.06 -12.04
N ILE A 108 -0.16 -18.18 -12.01
CA ILE A 108 0.43 -18.82 -13.21
C ILE A 108 -0.59 -19.68 -13.96
N ALA A 109 -1.19 -20.65 -13.28
CA ALA A 109 -2.15 -21.58 -13.87
C ALA A 109 -3.28 -21.90 -12.88
N PRO A 110 -4.24 -20.99 -12.72
CA PRO A 110 -5.40 -21.23 -11.89
C PRO A 110 -6.18 -22.44 -12.40
N ARG A 111 -6.89 -23.11 -11.49
CA ARG A 111 -7.78 -24.21 -11.89
C ARG A 111 -9.00 -23.63 -12.61
N ASP A 112 -9.17 -24.01 -13.85
CA ASP A 112 -10.37 -23.72 -14.61
C ASP A 112 -11.52 -24.60 -14.07
N ARG A 113 -12.65 -23.98 -13.73
CA ARG A 113 -13.80 -24.67 -13.14
C ARG A 113 -14.52 -25.56 -14.14
N THR A 114 -14.52 -25.17 -15.40
CA THR A 114 -15.19 -25.89 -16.49
C THR A 114 -14.37 -27.07 -16.94
N LEU A 115 -13.08 -26.83 -17.20
CA LEU A 115 -12.15 -27.86 -17.67
C LEU A 115 -11.63 -28.76 -16.54
N LYS A 116 -11.89 -28.41 -15.27
CA LYS A 116 -11.40 -29.11 -14.07
C LYS A 116 -9.89 -29.31 -14.02
N LYS A 117 -9.13 -28.60 -14.87
CA LYS A 117 -7.67 -28.65 -14.96
C LYS A 117 -7.04 -27.26 -14.77
N ARG A 118 -5.73 -27.23 -14.58
CA ARG A 118 -4.97 -25.96 -14.53
C ARG A 118 -4.73 -25.47 -15.95
N VAL A 119 -4.98 -24.17 -16.18
CA VAL A 119 -4.77 -23.53 -17.47
C VAL A 119 -3.79 -22.39 -17.31
N PRO A 120 -2.62 -22.43 -17.99
CA PRO A 120 -1.68 -21.32 -17.99
C PRO A 120 -2.31 -20.03 -18.52
N LYS A 121 -2.01 -18.91 -17.86
CA LYS A 121 -2.46 -17.57 -18.25
C LYS A 121 -1.43 -16.91 -19.16
N ASP A 122 -1.27 -17.38 -20.39
CA ASP A 122 -0.22 -16.89 -21.31
C ASP A 122 -0.50 -15.46 -21.88
N ASP A 123 -1.61 -14.85 -21.51
CA ASP A 123 -1.85 -13.40 -21.66
C ASP A 123 -1.09 -12.55 -20.63
N THR A 124 -0.53 -13.18 -19.61
CA THR A 124 0.25 -12.54 -18.54
C THR A 124 1.69 -13.02 -18.60
N GLU A 125 2.63 -12.12 -18.84
CA GLU A 125 4.07 -12.38 -18.75
C GLU A 125 4.56 -12.13 -17.33
N ILE A 126 5.56 -12.90 -16.87
CA ILE A 126 6.22 -12.69 -15.59
C ILE A 126 7.56 -12.01 -15.84
N LEU A 127 7.67 -10.75 -15.45
CA LEU A 127 8.95 -10.03 -15.40
C LEU A 127 9.61 -10.33 -14.07
N TYR A 128 10.70 -11.09 -14.11
CA TYR A 128 11.48 -11.45 -12.94
C TYR A 128 12.85 -10.78 -12.99
N VAL A 129 13.20 -9.98 -11.97
CA VAL A 129 14.49 -9.28 -11.87
C VAL A 129 15.29 -9.86 -10.71
N ILE A 130 16.57 -10.21 -10.96
CA ILE A 130 17.53 -10.61 -9.92
C ILE A 130 18.46 -9.41 -9.66
N LYS A 131 18.19 -8.71 -8.60
CA LYS A 131 18.81 -7.44 -8.25
C LYS A 131 20.35 -7.47 -8.20
N PRO A 132 21.02 -8.40 -7.51
CA PRO A 132 22.47 -8.34 -7.36
C PRO A 132 23.26 -8.53 -8.67
N THR A 133 22.65 -9.16 -9.66
CA THR A 133 23.32 -9.50 -10.93
C THR A 133 22.76 -8.73 -12.12
N ASN A 134 21.76 -7.87 -11.88
CA ASN A 134 21.05 -7.10 -12.93
C ASN A 134 20.56 -7.96 -14.08
N LYS A 135 20.27 -9.22 -13.77
CA LYS A 135 19.68 -10.19 -14.70
C LYS A 135 18.18 -10.16 -14.58
N PHE A 136 17.53 -10.41 -15.67
CA PHE A 136 16.08 -10.51 -15.71
C PHE A 136 15.62 -11.66 -16.60
N ALA A 137 14.40 -12.10 -16.41
CA ALA A 137 13.72 -13.02 -17.30
C ALA A 137 12.29 -12.51 -17.58
N ILE A 138 11.83 -12.69 -18.80
CA ILE A 138 10.43 -12.56 -19.17
C ILE A 138 9.92 -13.98 -19.44
N LEU A 139 9.00 -14.44 -18.60
CA LEU A 139 8.55 -15.83 -18.60
C LEU A 139 7.07 -15.91 -18.95
N TYR A 140 6.71 -16.90 -19.73
CA TYR A 140 5.31 -17.26 -19.95
C TYR A 140 4.86 -18.29 -18.92
N PRO A 141 3.64 -18.20 -18.41
CA PRO A 141 3.07 -19.19 -17.52
C PRO A 141 3.19 -20.64 -18.01
N SER A 142 2.97 -20.90 -19.29
CA SER A 142 3.16 -22.21 -19.90
C SER A 142 4.60 -22.71 -19.81
N TRP A 143 5.61 -21.83 -19.91
CA TRP A 143 7.02 -22.19 -19.71
C TRP A 143 7.28 -22.57 -18.25
N ILE A 144 6.74 -21.80 -17.30
CA ILE A 144 6.87 -22.07 -15.86
C ILE A 144 6.30 -23.46 -15.55
N VAL A 145 5.06 -23.74 -16.00
CA VAL A 145 4.40 -25.03 -15.77
C VAL A 145 5.25 -26.18 -16.30
N ARG A 146 5.79 -26.07 -17.53
CA ARG A 146 6.62 -27.13 -18.15
C ARG A 146 7.97 -27.34 -17.46
N ASN A 147 8.54 -26.32 -16.82
CA ASN A 147 9.88 -26.36 -16.25
C ASN A 147 9.92 -26.47 -14.73
N SER A 148 8.78 -26.60 -14.08
CA SER A 148 8.63 -26.61 -12.63
C SER A 148 8.08 -27.95 -12.11
N LYS A 149 8.05 -28.05 -10.77
CA LYS A 149 7.26 -29.05 -10.04
C LYS A 149 6.27 -28.32 -9.14
N GLU A 150 5.05 -28.82 -9.04
CA GLU A 150 4.10 -28.34 -8.03
C GLU A 150 4.59 -28.74 -6.64
N THR A 151 4.61 -27.78 -5.71
CA THR A 151 5.02 -27.97 -4.32
C THR A 151 4.39 -26.88 -3.45
N VAL A 152 4.85 -26.77 -2.22
CA VAL A 152 4.46 -25.69 -1.32
C VAL A 152 5.66 -24.82 -0.95
N ALA A 153 5.45 -23.53 -0.79
CA ALA A 153 6.45 -22.59 -0.31
C ALA A 153 6.24 -22.37 1.19
N ALA A 154 7.11 -22.92 2.02
CA ALA A 154 7.03 -22.78 3.48
C ALA A 154 7.12 -21.30 3.91
N ALA A 155 8.02 -20.54 3.29
CA ALA A 155 8.16 -19.09 3.54
C ALA A 155 6.90 -18.29 3.21
N TRP A 156 5.98 -18.83 2.42
CA TRP A 156 4.70 -18.21 2.07
C TRP A 156 3.51 -18.93 2.73
N GLY A 157 3.71 -19.47 3.94
CA GLY A 157 2.67 -20.16 4.71
C GLY A 157 2.15 -21.43 4.05
N ASN A 158 3.03 -22.21 3.43
CA ASN A 158 2.70 -23.41 2.67
C ASN A 158 1.80 -23.14 1.44
N ALA A 159 1.97 -21.96 0.83
CA ALA A 159 1.26 -21.63 -0.40
C ALA A 159 1.62 -22.63 -1.51
N PRO A 160 0.65 -23.12 -2.31
CA PRO A 160 0.94 -23.94 -3.46
C PRO A 160 1.63 -23.12 -4.56
N VAL A 161 2.78 -23.63 -5.01
CA VAL A 161 3.67 -22.97 -5.99
C VAL A 161 4.13 -23.93 -7.09
N PHE A 162 4.49 -23.34 -8.23
CA PHE A 162 5.35 -23.94 -9.22
C PHE A 162 6.80 -23.58 -8.89
N ARG A 163 7.61 -24.58 -8.52
CA ARG A 163 9.03 -24.41 -8.20
C ARG A 163 9.89 -24.74 -9.40
N VAL A 164 10.54 -23.71 -9.94
CA VAL A 164 11.51 -23.84 -11.05
C VAL A 164 12.91 -23.96 -10.47
N PRO A 165 13.64 -25.05 -10.76
CA PRO A 165 15.04 -25.19 -10.33
C PRO A 165 15.95 -24.12 -10.94
N ALA A 166 16.96 -23.68 -10.18
CA ALA A 166 17.87 -22.61 -10.61
C ALA A 166 18.59 -22.92 -11.94
N ASN A 167 18.97 -24.18 -12.17
CA ASN A 167 19.65 -24.56 -13.41
C ASN A 167 18.77 -24.41 -14.67
N LYS A 168 17.46 -24.53 -14.55
CA LYS A 168 16.52 -24.26 -15.63
C LYS A 168 16.27 -22.76 -15.76
N PHE A 169 16.11 -22.06 -14.64
CA PHE A 169 15.86 -20.64 -14.61
C PHE A 169 17.04 -19.84 -15.19
N LYS A 170 18.28 -20.21 -14.84
CA LYS A 170 19.51 -19.57 -15.35
C LYS A 170 19.62 -19.57 -16.88
N LYS A 171 19.01 -20.53 -17.57
CA LYS A 171 19.04 -20.63 -19.04
C LYS A 171 18.21 -19.57 -19.77
N VAL A 172 17.30 -18.93 -19.08
CA VAL A 172 16.40 -17.91 -19.64
C VAL A 172 16.71 -16.49 -19.12
N LEU A 173 17.73 -16.37 -18.26
CA LEU A 173 18.18 -15.09 -17.77
C LEU A 173 18.88 -14.30 -18.87
N MET A 174 18.48 -13.04 -18.97
CA MET A 174 19.09 -12.01 -19.82
C MET A 174 19.80 -11.00 -18.94
N THR A 175 20.80 -10.31 -19.46
CA THR A 175 21.50 -9.22 -18.78
C THR A 175 21.16 -7.92 -19.48
N ASP A 176 20.84 -6.89 -18.70
CA ASP A 176 20.66 -5.53 -19.19
C ASP A 176 21.34 -4.55 -18.23
N ASN A 177 22.37 -3.88 -18.71
CA ASN A 177 23.15 -2.94 -17.89
C ASN A 177 22.32 -1.72 -17.45
N SER A 178 21.23 -1.39 -18.14
CA SER A 178 20.36 -0.30 -17.75
C SER A 178 19.56 -0.62 -16.47
N LEU A 179 19.37 -1.91 -16.15
CA LEU A 179 18.79 -2.34 -14.88
C LEU A 179 19.65 -2.00 -13.66
N ASN A 180 20.97 -1.76 -13.82
CA ASN A 180 21.82 -1.35 -12.70
C ASN A 180 21.26 -0.11 -12.02
N LYS A 181 20.92 0.92 -12.80
CA LYS A 181 20.36 2.16 -12.26
C LYS A 181 19.01 1.93 -11.55
N VAL A 182 18.18 1.06 -12.10
CA VAL A 182 16.88 0.70 -11.51
C VAL A 182 17.08 -0.02 -10.19
N CYS A 183 17.94 -1.03 -10.15
CA CYS A 183 18.23 -1.80 -8.94
C CYS A 183 18.87 -0.92 -7.85
N ASP A 184 19.81 -0.05 -8.22
CA ASP A 184 20.43 0.91 -7.29
C ASP A 184 19.40 1.91 -6.73
N SER A 185 18.46 2.36 -7.58
CA SER A 185 17.38 3.25 -7.14
C SER A 185 16.42 2.55 -6.17
N ILE A 186 16.03 1.32 -6.46
CA ILE A 186 15.23 0.49 -5.55
C ILE A 186 15.93 0.36 -4.21
N ASP A 187 17.23 0.02 -4.19
CA ASP A 187 17.99 -0.15 -2.96
C ASP A 187 18.07 1.12 -2.13
N LYS A 188 18.40 2.24 -2.79
CA LYS A 188 18.46 3.54 -2.12
C LYS A 188 17.13 3.92 -1.49
N LYS A 189 16.03 3.75 -2.21
CA LYS A 189 14.70 4.11 -1.70
C LYS A 189 14.24 3.19 -0.58
N ILE A 190 14.52 1.88 -0.66
CA ILE A 190 14.24 0.94 0.43
C ILE A 190 15.11 1.26 1.66
N ALA A 191 16.40 1.56 1.46
CA ALA A 191 17.28 1.95 2.57
C ALA A 191 16.84 3.25 3.25
N ILE A 192 16.39 4.25 2.48
CA ILE A 192 15.81 5.48 3.02
C ILE A 192 14.55 5.17 3.82
N LEU A 193 13.65 4.35 3.31
CA LEU A 193 12.44 3.93 4.02
C LEU A 193 12.79 3.24 5.34
N GLU A 194 13.74 2.32 5.34
CA GLU A 194 14.19 1.61 6.54
C GLU A 194 14.87 2.54 7.55
N PHE A 195 15.71 3.46 7.06
CA PHE A 195 16.34 4.48 7.90
C PHE A 195 15.30 5.41 8.54
N GLN A 196 14.32 5.88 7.76
CA GLN A 196 13.23 6.71 8.27
C GLN A 196 12.43 5.99 9.37
N HIS A 197 12.08 4.73 9.17
CA HIS A 197 11.40 3.94 10.20
C HIS A 197 12.22 3.85 11.48
N LYS A 198 13.52 3.55 11.36
CA LYS A 198 14.41 3.45 12.52
C LYS A 198 14.60 4.80 13.23
N ALA A 199 14.72 5.89 12.49
CA ALA A 199 14.81 7.23 13.05
C ALA A 199 13.53 7.61 13.80
N ILE A 200 12.35 7.30 13.23
CA ILE A 200 11.06 7.54 13.88
C ILE A 200 10.95 6.73 15.18
N GLU A 201 11.39 5.48 15.20
CA GLU A 201 11.38 4.65 16.42
C GLU A 201 12.25 5.28 17.52
N ILE A 202 13.48 5.70 17.18
CA ILE A 202 14.39 6.36 18.13
C ILE A 202 13.79 7.66 18.68
N GLU A 203 13.24 8.49 17.80
CA GLU A 203 12.60 9.75 18.22
C GLU A 203 11.34 9.49 19.06
N LYS A 204 10.57 8.46 18.73
CA LYS A 204 9.42 8.02 19.54
C LYS A 204 9.85 7.61 20.94
N GLU A 205 10.92 6.83 21.08
CA GLU A 205 11.46 6.42 22.40
C GLU A 205 11.91 7.63 23.22
N LYS A 206 12.67 8.55 22.63
CA LYS A 206 13.11 9.78 23.29
C LYS A 206 11.91 10.64 23.73
N MET A 207 10.93 10.83 22.84
CA MET A 207 9.73 11.60 23.15
C MET A 207 8.92 10.94 24.26
N SER A 208 8.77 9.62 24.23
CA SER A 208 8.08 8.87 25.28
C SER A 208 8.76 9.07 26.63
N TYR A 209 10.09 9.00 26.70
CA TYR A 209 10.85 9.25 27.91
C TYR A 209 10.62 10.67 28.46
N LEU A 210 10.70 11.69 27.61
CA LEU A 210 10.47 13.08 28.01
C LEU A 210 9.04 13.30 28.49
N LEU A 211 8.04 12.76 27.79
CA LEU A 211 6.64 12.90 28.16
C LEU A 211 6.32 12.24 29.50
N GLN A 212 6.94 11.10 29.81
CA GLN A 212 6.79 10.44 31.11
C GLN A 212 7.28 11.32 32.28
N GLN A 213 8.23 12.23 32.03
CA GLN A 213 8.76 13.12 33.08
C GLN A 213 7.87 14.34 33.35
N VAL A 214 7.10 14.81 32.34
CA VAL A 214 6.39 16.09 32.41
C VAL A 214 4.85 15.97 32.40
N VAL A 215 4.32 14.84 31.98
CA VAL A 215 2.87 14.66 31.82
C VAL A 215 2.26 13.99 33.05
N ASP A 216 1.24 14.61 33.62
CA ASP A 216 0.36 13.97 34.60
C ASP A 216 -0.57 12.99 33.87
N GLU A 217 -0.16 11.72 33.86
CA GLU A 217 -0.88 10.63 33.19
C GLU A 217 -2.35 10.53 33.65
N LYS A 218 -2.60 10.69 34.95
CA LYS A 218 -3.99 10.57 35.48
C LYS A 218 -4.90 11.70 34.98
N LYS A 219 -4.34 12.86 34.75
CA LYS A 219 -5.11 14.00 34.21
C LYS A 219 -5.33 13.84 32.73
N ILE A 220 -4.29 13.54 31.94
CA ILE A 220 -4.41 13.46 30.48
C ILE A 220 -5.40 12.37 30.03
N LEU A 221 -5.45 11.25 30.72
CA LEU A 221 -6.38 10.14 30.42
C LEU A 221 -7.86 10.53 30.61
N LYS A 222 -8.16 11.58 31.40
CA LYS A 222 -9.53 12.04 31.70
C LYS A 222 -9.95 13.26 30.90
N ILE A 223 -9.01 13.92 30.21
CA ILE A 223 -9.30 15.10 29.41
C ILE A 223 -10.25 14.74 28.30
N ILE A 224 -11.22 15.63 28.03
CA ILE A 224 -12.03 15.61 26.81
C ILE A 224 -11.70 16.91 26.05
N PRO A 225 -10.89 16.83 24.99
CA PRO A 225 -10.55 18.00 24.20
C PRO A 225 -11.79 18.61 23.55
N GLN A 226 -11.77 19.93 23.34
CA GLN A 226 -12.90 20.68 22.77
C GLN A 226 -12.64 21.14 21.33
N THR A 227 -11.41 21.04 20.87
CA THR A 227 -10.98 21.45 19.52
C THR A 227 -10.18 20.36 18.83
N LEU A 228 -10.13 20.37 17.50
CA LEU A 228 -9.30 19.42 16.72
C LEU A 228 -7.83 19.49 17.11
N ASP A 229 -7.28 20.67 17.26
CA ASP A 229 -5.91 20.87 17.74
C ASP A 229 -5.69 20.26 19.13
N GLY A 230 -6.66 20.41 20.03
CA GLY A 230 -6.63 19.77 21.34
C GLY A 230 -6.67 18.25 21.26
N PHE A 231 -7.53 17.68 20.42
CA PHE A 231 -7.57 16.24 20.17
C PHE A 231 -6.24 15.72 19.60
N PHE A 232 -5.73 16.40 18.57
CA PHE A 232 -4.44 16.03 17.96
C PHE A 232 -3.31 16.02 18.99
N LYS A 233 -3.14 17.08 19.78
CA LYS A 233 -2.10 17.17 20.80
C LYS A 233 -2.20 16.09 21.86
N VAL A 234 -3.41 15.82 22.37
CA VAL A 234 -3.60 14.80 23.39
C VAL A 234 -3.44 13.38 22.78
N CYS A 235 -3.95 13.14 21.59
CA CYS A 235 -3.71 11.87 20.87
C CYS A 235 -2.22 11.65 20.60
N PHE A 236 -1.49 12.68 20.21
CA PHE A 236 -0.04 12.62 20.01
C PHE A 236 0.69 12.20 21.30
N ILE A 237 0.38 12.86 22.43
CA ILE A 237 0.96 12.53 23.74
C ILE A 237 0.61 11.09 24.15
N LEU A 238 -0.68 10.72 24.09
CA LEU A 238 -1.15 9.40 24.48
C LEU A 238 -0.58 8.28 23.59
N ASN A 239 -0.36 8.56 22.31
CA ASN A 239 0.27 7.61 21.41
C ASN A 239 1.73 7.33 21.80
N HIS A 240 2.48 8.35 22.19
CA HIS A 240 3.86 8.19 22.69
C HIS A 240 3.94 7.51 24.05
N LEU A 241 2.95 7.72 24.90
CA LEU A 241 2.85 7.04 26.21
C LEU A 241 2.23 5.63 26.10
N GLU A 242 1.79 5.20 24.91
CA GLU A 242 1.10 3.94 24.67
C GLU A 242 -0.18 3.76 25.52
N LYS A 243 -0.86 4.86 25.79
CA LYS A 243 -2.07 4.90 26.61
C LYS A 243 -3.31 5.15 25.76
N ILE A 244 -4.47 4.80 26.34
CA ILE A 244 -5.79 4.98 25.71
C ILE A 244 -6.62 5.88 26.63
N PRO A 245 -7.30 6.92 26.08
CA PRO A 245 -8.18 7.75 26.90
C PRO A 245 -9.34 6.94 27.48
N ILE A 246 -9.78 7.28 28.68
CA ILE A 246 -10.84 6.54 29.40
C ILE A 246 -12.15 6.52 28.59
N ASN A 247 -12.44 7.63 27.88
CA ASN A 247 -13.66 7.82 27.09
C ASN A 247 -13.40 7.75 25.57
N ALA A 248 -12.54 6.82 25.11
CA ALA A 248 -12.11 6.73 23.72
C ALA A 248 -13.26 6.64 22.71
N ASN A 249 -14.34 5.89 23.02
CA ASN A 249 -15.52 5.81 22.15
C ASN A 249 -16.26 7.14 22.03
N LEU A 250 -16.34 7.91 23.12
CA LEU A 250 -16.92 9.24 23.11
C LEU A 250 -16.09 10.20 22.25
N TRP A 251 -14.76 10.09 22.32
CA TRP A 251 -13.86 10.87 21.49
C TRP A 251 -14.09 10.64 19.98
N LEU A 252 -14.32 9.40 19.58
CA LEU A 252 -14.63 9.09 18.18
C LEU A 252 -15.87 9.86 17.70
N ILE A 253 -16.94 9.89 18.50
CA ILE A 253 -18.17 10.60 18.17
C ILE A 253 -17.89 12.11 18.02
N TYR A 254 -17.14 12.70 18.94
CA TYR A 254 -16.76 14.12 18.87
C TYR A 254 -15.91 14.42 17.64
N LEU A 255 -14.89 13.59 17.35
CA LEU A 255 -14.03 13.77 16.17
C LEU A 255 -14.83 13.73 14.87
N LEU A 256 -15.73 12.77 14.73
CA LEU A 256 -16.56 12.68 13.53
C LEU A 256 -17.53 13.85 13.39
N SER A 257 -17.91 14.51 14.49
CA SER A 257 -18.78 15.70 14.42
C SER A 257 -18.12 16.93 13.81
N PHE A 258 -16.78 17.03 13.79
CA PHE A 258 -16.08 18.12 13.12
C PHE A 258 -16.27 18.11 11.59
N LEU A 259 -16.60 16.97 11.00
CA LEU A 259 -16.92 16.88 9.57
C LEU A 259 -18.26 17.55 9.18
N ASN A 260 -19.06 17.99 10.14
CA ASN A 260 -20.24 18.81 9.84
C ASN A 260 -19.87 20.21 9.31
N THR A 261 -18.60 20.56 9.36
CA THR A 261 -18.07 21.83 8.82
C THR A 261 -16.95 21.54 7.82
N LYS A 262 -16.75 22.42 6.85
CA LYS A 262 -15.63 22.31 5.93
C LYS A 262 -14.32 22.59 6.66
N LEU A 263 -13.42 21.63 6.64
CA LEU A 263 -12.12 21.70 7.29
C LEU A 263 -11.04 22.15 6.29
N ASN A 264 -9.98 22.79 6.78
CA ASN A 264 -8.79 23.06 5.97
C ASN A 264 -7.82 21.85 6.01
N SER A 265 -6.71 21.94 5.29
CA SER A 265 -5.73 20.85 5.17
C SER A 265 -5.10 20.44 6.50
N LEU A 266 -4.79 21.39 7.38
CA LEU A 266 -4.26 21.14 8.73
C LEU A 266 -5.31 20.49 9.62
N GLU A 267 -6.53 21.00 9.61
CA GLU A 267 -7.65 20.46 10.40
C GLU A 267 -7.97 19.02 9.96
N LEU A 268 -7.96 18.74 8.65
CA LEU A 268 -8.12 17.36 8.16
C LEU A 268 -6.99 16.45 8.61
N PHE A 269 -5.74 16.91 8.56
CA PHE A 269 -4.59 16.14 9.07
C PHE A 269 -4.76 15.83 10.57
N GLN A 270 -5.13 16.81 11.38
CA GLN A 270 -5.35 16.63 12.83
C GLN A 270 -6.48 15.63 13.10
N LEU A 271 -7.56 15.69 12.33
CA LEU A 271 -8.69 14.77 12.43
C LEU A 271 -8.27 13.34 12.09
N ILE A 272 -7.63 13.14 10.94
CA ILE A 272 -7.23 11.82 10.46
C ILE A 272 -6.22 11.18 11.41
N TYR A 273 -5.23 11.93 11.88
CA TYR A 273 -4.26 11.45 12.86
C TYR A 273 -4.94 10.98 14.16
N SER A 274 -5.91 11.76 14.65
CA SER A 274 -6.66 11.43 15.87
C SER A 274 -7.55 10.21 15.68
N LEU A 275 -8.16 10.04 14.52
CA LEU A 275 -8.97 8.86 14.16
C LEU A 275 -8.09 7.60 14.06
N ASP A 276 -6.92 7.70 13.42
CA ASP A 276 -5.97 6.60 13.30
C ASP A 276 -5.46 6.13 14.66
N PHE A 277 -5.16 7.08 15.55
CA PHE A 277 -4.77 6.77 16.92
C PHE A 277 -5.86 6.00 17.69
N LEU A 278 -7.12 6.43 17.58
CA LEU A 278 -8.22 5.85 18.36
C LEU A 278 -8.72 4.53 17.78
N TYR A 279 -8.82 4.44 16.48
CA TYR A 279 -9.48 3.35 15.78
C TYR A 279 -8.95 1.96 16.16
N LEU A 280 -7.64 1.78 16.23
CA LEU A 280 -7.03 0.50 16.60
C LEU A 280 -7.19 0.13 18.07
N LYS A 281 -7.56 1.10 18.92
CA LYS A 281 -7.57 0.98 20.37
C LYS A 281 -8.96 0.82 20.97
N ILE A 282 -10.00 0.98 20.16
CA ILE A 282 -11.39 0.84 20.58
C ILE A 282 -12.10 -0.28 19.82
N GLU A 283 -13.09 -0.89 20.44
CA GLU A 283 -13.97 -1.84 19.76
C GLU A 283 -15.16 -1.08 19.18
N LEU A 284 -15.27 -1.07 17.84
CA LEU A 284 -16.35 -0.39 17.13
C LEU A 284 -17.57 -1.27 16.99
N LYS A 285 -18.73 -0.73 17.31
CA LYS A 285 -20.03 -1.31 16.97
C LYS A 285 -20.29 -1.10 15.47
N GLU A 286 -21.21 -1.87 14.91
CA GLU A 286 -21.52 -1.82 13.48
C GLU A 286 -21.95 -0.43 13.01
N ASN A 287 -22.78 0.26 13.79
CA ASN A 287 -23.21 1.63 13.48
C ASN A 287 -22.06 2.66 13.56
N GLU A 288 -21.14 2.51 14.50
CA GLU A 288 -19.96 3.35 14.64
C GLU A 288 -18.98 3.11 13.48
N LEU A 289 -18.84 1.84 13.09
CA LEU A 289 -18.02 1.45 11.94
C LEU A 289 -18.58 2.02 10.64
N ASN A 290 -19.89 1.95 10.41
CA ASN A 290 -20.51 2.54 9.22
C ASN A 290 -20.32 4.06 9.17
N LYS A 291 -20.51 4.76 10.30
CA LYS A 291 -20.22 6.20 10.39
C LYS A 291 -18.76 6.51 10.10
N LEU A 292 -17.82 5.74 10.67
CA LEU A 292 -16.39 5.93 10.36
C LEU A 292 -16.13 5.80 8.87
N VAL A 293 -16.66 4.76 8.22
CA VAL A 293 -16.46 4.53 6.78
C VAL A 293 -17.04 5.65 5.92
N GLU A 294 -18.23 6.15 6.26
CA GLU A 294 -18.82 7.32 5.59
C GLU A 294 -17.96 8.56 5.78
N SER A 295 -17.45 8.76 6.99
CA SER A 295 -16.56 9.87 7.33
C SER A 295 -15.22 9.78 6.57
N LEU A 296 -14.64 8.60 6.40
CA LEU A 296 -13.41 8.43 5.61
C LEU A 296 -13.62 8.81 4.14
N LYS A 297 -14.81 8.55 3.59
CA LYS A 297 -15.15 8.99 2.22
C LYS A 297 -15.28 10.52 2.14
N GLU A 298 -15.93 11.12 3.13
CA GLU A 298 -16.08 12.57 3.19
C GLU A 298 -14.72 13.26 3.30
N ILE A 299 -13.83 12.77 4.17
CA ILE A 299 -12.45 13.25 4.30
C ILE A 299 -11.72 13.15 2.95
N GLN A 300 -11.86 12.02 2.26
CA GLN A 300 -11.26 11.83 0.94
C GLN A 300 -11.77 12.87 -0.07
N ASN A 301 -13.07 13.12 -0.08
CA ASN A 301 -13.67 14.10 -0.98
C ASN A 301 -13.12 15.51 -0.72
N GLN A 302 -13.03 15.93 0.54
CA GLN A 302 -12.48 17.24 0.91
C GLN A 302 -11.01 17.38 0.51
N ILE A 303 -10.19 16.35 0.69
CA ILE A 303 -8.79 16.36 0.22
C ILE A 303 -8.73 16.49 -1.31
N ASN A 304 -9.58 15.78 -2.05
CA ASN A 304 -9.62 15.84 -3.51
C ASN A 304 -10.02 17.25 -4.00
N GLU A 305 -10.90 17.95 -3.29
CA GLU A 305 -11.27 19.34 -3.63
C GLU A 305 -10.08 20.30 -3.51
N PHE A 306 -9.09 20.01 -2.67
CA PHE A 306 -7.90 20.85 -2.52
C PHE A 306 -6.90 20.70 -3.67
N SER A 307 -6.97 19.62 -4.44
CA SER A 307 -6.05 19.33 -5.54
C SER A 307 -6.16 20.38 -6.64
N LYS A 308 -5.02 20.87 -7.12
CA LYS A 308 -4.90 21.89 -8.19
C LYS A 308 -4.19 21.28 -9.41
N PRO A 309 -4.41 21.87 -10.61
CA PRO A 309 -3.81 21.36 -11.85
C PRO A 309 -2.28 21.38 -11.88
N ASP A 310 -1.64 22.21 -11.07
CA ASP A 310 -0.18 22.30 -10.93
C ASP A 310 0.42 21.26 -9.98
N GLY A 311 -0.40 20.41 -9.39
CA GLY A 311 0.00 19.39 -8.42
C GLY A 311 0.04 19.86 -6.96
N SER A 312 -0.24 21.14 -6.69
CA SER A 312 -0.40 21.64 -5.33
C SER A 312 -1.76 21.26 -4.74
N TYR A 313 -1.86 21.43 -3.43
CA TYR A 313 -3.12 21.35 -2.69
C TYR A 313 -3.37 22.67 -2.01
N GLN A 314 -4.59 23.19 -2.11
CA GLN A 314 -4.97 24.48 -1.51
C GLN A 314 -6.37 24.39 -0.92
N SER A 315 -6.48 24.55 0.38
CA SER A 315 -7.75 24.65 1.10
C SER A 315 -8.27 26.10 1.11
N ASP A 316 -9.54 26.31 1.45
CA ASP A 316 -10.15 27.64 1.45
C ASP A 316 -9.54 28.61 2.48
N LYS A 317 -8.89 28.08 3.52
CA LYS A 317 -8.19 28.84 4.57
C LYS A 317 -6.68 28.58 4.49
N THR A 318 -6.13 28.66 3.31
CA THR A 318 -4.71 28.41 3.03
C THR A 318 -3.81 29.37 3.79
N ILE A 319 -2.84 28.82 4.52
CA ILE A 319 -1.73 29.58 5.12
C ILE A 319 -0.66 29.78 4.03
N SER A 320 -0.25 28.69 3.40
CA SER A 320 0.59 28.70 2.21
C SER A 320 0.30 27.44 1.36
N PRO A 321 0.42 27.50 0.02
CA PRO A 321 0.21 26.35 -0.83
C PRO A 321 1.17 25.18 -0.51
N LEU A 322 2.39 25.47 -0.05
CA LEU A 322 3.36 24.46 0.32
C LEU A 322 2.95 23.73 1.61
N GLU A 323 2.47 24.44 2.61
CA GLU A 323 1.98 23.84 3.86
C GLU A 323 0.70 23.03 3.63
N ASP A 324 -0.25 23.56 2.87
CA ASP A 324 -1.47 22.84 2.51
C ASP A 324 -1.14 21.56 1.75
N THR A 325 -0.19 21.62 0.80
CA THR A 325 0.29 20.43 0.08
C THR A 325 0.90 19.43 1.03
N ARG A 326 1.74 19.86 1.97
CA ARG A 326 2.36 19.00 2.98
C ARG A 326 1.32 18.29 3.85
N TYR A 327 0.37 19.05 4.40
CA TYR A 327 -0.67 18.47 5.26
C TYR A 327 -1.62 17.56 4.48
N SER A 328 -1.95 17.90 3.24
CA SER A 328 -2.75 17.03 2.38
C SER A 328 -2.05 15.71 2.08
N LEU A 329 -0.74 15.73 1.79
CA LEU A 329 0.04 14.51 1.56
C LEU A 329 0.15 13.64 2.82
N PHE A 330 0.33 14.23 4.00
CA PHE A 330 0.31 13.50 5.25
C PHE A 330 -1.07 12.89 5.52
N SER A 331 -2.14 13.66 5.29
CA SER A 331 -3.52 13.19 5.40
C SER A 331 -3.79 12.00 4.48
N ILE A 332 -3.37 12.08 3.23
CA ILE A 332 -3.51 11.01 2.25
C ILE A 332 -2.81 9.74 2.73
N ASN A 333 -1.56 9.86 3.21
CA ASN A 333 -0.80 8.69 3.65
C ASN A 333 -1.44 8.01 4.87
N ILE A 334 -1.88 8.78 5.87
CA ILE A 334 -2.54 8.23 7.06
C ILE A 334 -3.91 7.66 6.70
N LEU A 335 -4.68 8.37 5.86
CA LEU A 335 -6.00 7.92 5.41
C LEU A 335 -5.92 6.59 4.66
N GLU A 336 -4.92 6.42 3.80
CA GLU A 336 -4.69 5.16 3.11
C GLU A 336 -4.41 4.01 4.08
N ASP A 337 -3.56 4.27 5.07
CA ASP A 337 -3.21 3.27 6.08
C ASP A 337 -4.45 2.94 6.93
N LEU A 338 -5.23 3.95 7.35
CA LEU A 338 -6.46 3.78 8.12
C LEU A 338 -7.54 3.00 7.34
N ILE A 339 -7.74 3.31 6.06
CA ILE A 339 -8.67 2.57 5.19
C ILE A 339 -8.25 1.11 5.07
N GLN A 340 -6.96 0.84 4.87
CA GLN A 340 -6.45 -0.53 4.79
C GLN A 340 -6.67 -1.29 6.08
N ASP A 341 -6.44 -0.65 7.22
CA ASP A 341 -6.64 -1.25 8.54
C ASP A 341 -8.12 -1.52 8.82
N VAL A 342 -9.02 -0.58 8.49
CA VAL A 342 -10.48 -0.79 8.60
C VAL A 342 -10.90 -2.00 7.78
N LEU A 343 -10.42 -2.11 6.57
CA LEU A 343 -10.73 -3.23 5.69
C LEU A 343 -10.13 -4.55 6.15
N TYR A 344 -8.92 -4.48 6.70
CA TYR A 344 -8.27 -5.65 7.27
C TYR A 344 -9.06 -6.25 8.44
N TYR A 345 -9.50 -5.40 9.37
CA TYR A 345 -10.17 -5.85 10.58
C TYR A 345 -11.69 -6.06 10.41
N TYR A 346 -12.33 -5.38 9.45
CA TYR A 346 -13.79 -5.34 9.31
C TYR A 346 -14.32 -5.61 7.90
N GLY A 347 -13.47 -5.94 6.92
CA GLY A 347 -13.81 -5.97 5.48
C GLY A 347 -15.04 -6.77 5.06
N ASN A 348 -15.41 -7.83 5.81
CA ASN A 348 -16.64 -8.58 5.53
C ASN A 348 -17.90 -7.93 6.14
N LYS A 349 -17.75 -6.95 7.02
CA LYS A 349 -18.84 -6.26 7.70
C LYS A 349 -19.15 -4.90 7.12
N VAL A 350 -18.28 -4.39 6.25
CA VAL A 350 -18.36 -3.04 5.71
C VAL A 350 -18.77 -3.09 4.26
N ASN A 351 -19.92 -2.49 3.92
CA ASN A 351 -20.31 -2.29 2.53
C ASN A 351 -19.62 -1.04 1.98
N LEU A 352 -18.30 -1.13 1.75
CA LEU A 352 -17.54 -0.06 1.13
C LEU A 352 -17.95 0.01 -0.35
N LYS A 353 -18.70 1.04 -0.72
CA LYS A 353 -18.71 1.50 -2.12
C LYS A 353 -17.27 1.89 -2.48
N PRO A 354 -16.85 1.74 -3.74
CA PRO A 354 -15.48 2.05 -4.14
C PRO A 354 -15.06 3.43 -3.63
N ILE A 355 -14.02 3.46 -2.79
CA ILE A 355 -13.33 4.70 -2.45
C ILE A 355 -12.48 5.01 -3.67
N THR A 356 -12.71 6.15 -4.31
CA THR A 356 -11.94 6.59 -5.47
C THR A 356 -10.48 6.75 -5.06
N ARG A 357 -9.55 6.44 -5.94
CA ARG A 357 -8.12 6.68 -5.66
C ARG A 357 -7.87 8.14 -5.36
N ILE A 358 -7.13 8.42 -4.30
CA ILE A 358 -6.67 9.78 -4.00
C ILE A 358 -5.59 10.16 -5.02
N TYR A 359 -4.68 9.23 -5.36
CA TYR A 359 -3.77 9.38 -6.49
C TYR A 359 -4.38 8.72 -7.73
N GLN A 360 -4.93 9.52 -8.64
CA GLN A 360 -5.55 8.99 -9.84
C GLN A 360 -4.53 8.58 -10.91
N ASN A 361 -3.38 9.27 -10.99
CA ASN A 361 -2.34 9.04 -11.98
C ASN A 361 -0.93 9.29 -11.44
N VAL A 362 0.06 8.58 -11.98
CA VAL A 362 1.49 8.85 -11.74
C VAL A 362 1.86 10.28 -12.14
N SER A 363 1.22 10.83 -13.19
CA SER A 363 1.40 12.22 -13.62
C SER A 363 1.02 13.25 -12.56
N ASP A 364 0.06 12.95 -11.69
CA ASP A 364 -0.35 13.87 -10.62
C ASP A 364 0.69 13.90 -9.50
N ILE A 365 1.31 12.77 -9.22
CA ILE A 365 2.43 12.68 -8.27
C ILE A 365 3.66 13.41 -8.81
N GLU A 366 3.98 13.24 -10.09
CA GLU A 366 5.09 13.95 -10.76
C GLU A 366 4.89 15.45 -10.66
N LYS A 367 3.71 15.98 -10.97
CA LYS A 367 3.38 17.40 -10.84
C LYS A 367 3.51 17.90 -9.40
N THR A 368 3.09 17.11 -8.41
CA THR A 368 3.25 17.47 -7.01
C THR A 368 4.72 17.56 -6.61
N PHE A 369 5.56 16.64 -7.08
CA PHE A 369 7.02 16.74 -6.87
C PHE A 369 7.63 17.94 -7.58
N GLU A 370 7.22 18.26 -8.81
CA GLU A 370 7.64 19.45 -9.51
C GLU A 370 7.24 20.74 -8.76
N PHE A 371 6.04 20.77 -8.20
CA PHE A 371 5.58 21.90 -7.36
C PHE A 371 6.44 22.06 -6.10
N ILE A 372 6.73 20.96 -5.37
CA ILE A 372 7.54 20.99 -4.13
C ILE A 372 9.00 21.39 -4.41
N SER A 373 9.53 21.07 -5.59
CA SER A 373 10.93 21.33 -5.95
C SER A 373 11.20 22.75 -6.44
N LYS A 374 10.20 23.54 -6.69
CA LYS A 374 10.28 24.97 -7.04
C LYS A 374 10.32 25.85 -5.80
#